data_34a784400d469ae5df9f7f58bfdea151
#
_entry.id   34a784400d469ae5df9f7f58bfdea151
#
_cell.length_a   1.000
_cell.length_b   1.000
_cell.length_c   1.000
_cell.angle_alpha   90.00
_cell.angle_beta   90.00
_cell.angle_gamma   90.00
#
_symmetry.space_group_name_H-M   'P 1'
#
loop_
_entity.id
_entity.type
_entity.pdbx_description
1 polymer ?
#
loop_
_entity_poly.entity_id
_entity_poly.type
_entity_poly.pdbx_seq_one_letter_code
_entity_poly.pdbx_strand_id
1 'polypeptide(L)'
;MMIQKCAILLIWLLCLRPWALEAQQTRRLDTTTFVVLGEGLAAGMANSGLNEAVQRKSFPAQMAQQMNTAFPQPLIQGPGIGDVLGYQSLPVRLPTYPQGSVRVFPKKAEPDKGEADEAPTLFVFNLSVPNFRLEDSLIRRPVSPLIHNDDSQQTAINLILGFPALILERNVPLWTQVEYARAMAPTFALIELGYFDVLAAAVAANPSQIPDPAAFRASYRTIVQGLREMFVEVLVTTIPDPMDTAYFSTPASVARLTRVPESFLRELYGLGPNDLLTRNALTVIGNQFMRRDIRPLPAGSVYPAAVGAEISNRVRALNTQIVEVAREQGAVVYDLNALFRRLRTTGVPVGATAITGQYFGGFYSLDGYYPGAAGHALIANEVLGLLNQTYGERFPLVDLGPIVQDDPIAKYAPAREPEDAAYEVLRPAPRGTGRVE
;
A
#
# COMPACT_ATOMS: atom_id res chain seq x y z
N MET A 1 34.95 57.45 -34.65
CA MET A 1 33.66 57.60 -33.92
C MET A 1 32.79 56.34 -33.92
N MET A 2 33.25 55.17 -34.42
CA MET A 2 32.52 53.89 -34.45
C MET A 2 32.95 52.90 -33.34
N ILE A 3 34.09 53.08 -32.75
CA ILE A 3 34.67 52.14 -31.75
C ILE A 3 34.06 52.39 -30.31
N GLN A 4 33.66 53.61 -30.04
CA GLN A 4 33.10 53.96 -28.72
C GLN A 4 31.64 53.51 -28.51
N LYS A 5 30.87 53.30 -29.60
CA LYS A 5 29.48 52.83 -29.47
C LYS A 5 29.33 51.32 -29.26
N CYS A 6 30.34 50.52 -29.63
CA CYS A 6 30.33 49.06 -29.37
C CYS A 6 30.73 48.71 -27.93
N ALA A 7 31.53 49.53 -27.25
CA ALA A 7 31.92 49.30 -25.87
C ALA A 7 30.74 49.51 -24.87
N ILE A 8 29.87 50.48 -25.15
CA ILE A 8 28.69 50.78 -24.28
C ILE A 8 27.66 49.68 -24.40
N LEU A 9 27.47 49.08 -25.58
CA LEU A 9 26.49 47.99 -25.78
C LEU A 9 26.97 46.66 -25.10
N LEU A 10 28.25 46.41 -25.01
CA LEU A 10 28.77 45.23 -24.32
C LEU A 10 28.65 45.33 -22.79
N ILE A 11 28.79 46.54 -22.24
CA ILE A 11 28.66 46.77 -20.80
C ILE A 11 27.18 46.63 -20.37
N TRP A 12 26.21 47.03 -21.20
CA TRP A 12 24.78 46.84 -20.93
C TRP A 12 24.35 45.36 -21.00
N LEU A 13 24.98 44.55 -21.83
CA LEU A 13 24.73 43.09 -21.92
C LEU A 13 25.34 42.29 -20.74
N LEU A 14 26.40 42.83 -20.10
CA LEU A 14 27.00 42.23 -18.93
C LEU A 14 26.28 42.62 -17.61
N CYS A 15 25.55 43.71 -17.57
CA CYS A 15 24.75 44.16 -16.42
C CYS A 15 23.35 43.48 -16.34
N LEU A 16 22.91 42.78 -17.40
CA LEU A 16 21.62 42.09 -17.42
C LEU A 16 21.69 40.61 -17.01
N ARG A 17 22.81 40.14 -16.50
CA ARG A 17 23.03 38.72 -16.12
C ARG A 17 23.29 38.38 -14.66
N PRO A 18 22.85 39.13 -13.64
CA PRO A 18 22.81 38.55 -12.31
C PRO A 18 21.40 38.26 -11.76
N TRP A 19 20.35 38.47 -12.54
CA TRP A 19 18.98 38.29 -12.01
C TRP A 19 18.31 36.96 -12.37
N ALA A 20 18.98 36.08 -13.08
CA ALA A 20 18.48 34.74 -13.42
C ALA A 20 19.05 33.63 -12.54
N LEU A 21 19.81 33.96 -11.50
CA LEU A 21 20.23 33.04 -10.43
C LEU A 21 19.70 33.53 -9.08
N GLU A 22 18.47 34.04 -9.02
CA GLU A 22 17.74 33.87 -7.79
C GLU A 22 17.53 32.39 -7.62
N ALA A 23 18.32 31.82 -6.71
CA ALA A 23 18.09 30.51 -6.17
C ALA A 23 16.57 30.38 -5.97
N GLN A 24 15.93 29.43 -6.65
CA GLN A 24 14.65 28.93 -6.18
C GLN A 24 14.89 28.66 -4.69
N GLN A 25 14.47 29.59 -3.84
CA GLN A 25 14.32 29.29 -2.43
C GLN A 25 13.39 28.11 -2.39
N THR A 26 13.95 26.93 -2.25
CA THR A 26 13.17 25.73 -2.05
C THR A 26 12.30 26.02 -0.83
N ARG A 27 11.02 26.23 -1.08
CA ARG A 27 10.07 26.50 0.00
C ARG A 27 10.15 25.31 0.93
N ARG A 28 10.55 25.57 2.16
CA ARG A 28 10.69 24.55 3.18
C ARG A 28 9.35 23.89 3.43
N LEU A 29 9.30 22.56 3.53
CA LEU A 29 8.07 21.84 3.79
C LEU A 29 7.63 22.04 5.24
N ASP A 30 6.43 22.57 5.44
CA ASP A 30 5.81 22.65 6.76
C ASP A 30 5.07 21.36 7.05
N THR A 31 5.61 20.56 7.98
CA THR A 31 5.01 19.28 8.41
C THR A 31 4.27 19.38 9.75
N THR A 32 3.99 20.58 10.24
CA THR A 32 3.37 20.80 11.56
C THR A 32 2.04 20.06 11.71
N THR A 33 1.22 20.07 10.65
CA THR A 33 -0.04 19.31 10.60
C THR A 33 -0.01 18.39 9.38
N PHE A 34 0.50 17.19 9.57
CA PHE A 34 0.59 16.15 8.54
C PHE A 34 -0.65 15.27 8.58
N VAL A 35 -1.46 15.29 7.53
CA VAL A 35 -2.71 14.51 7.40
C VAL A 35 -2.61 13.54 6.24
N VAL A 36 -3.15 12.33 6.42
CA VAL A 36 -3.15 11.27 5.40
C VAL A 36 -4.57 10.89 5.02
N LEU A 37 -4.87 10.98 3.73
CA LEU A 37 -6.06 10.43 3.11
C LEU A 37 -5.64 9.16 2.35
N GLY A 38 -6.14 8.01 2.76
CA GLY A 38 -5.72 6.75 2.16
C GLY A 38 -6.71 5.62 2.41
N GLU A 39 -6.29 4.45 1.99
CA GLU A 39 -7.02 3.22 2.23
C GLU A 39 -6.17 2.22 3.07
N GLY A 40 -6.34 0.92 2.89
CA GLY A 40 -5.65 -0.10 3.69
C GLY A 40 -4.13 0.00 3.65
N LEU A 41 -3.55 0.45 2.53
CA LEU A 41 -2.10 0.57 2.39
C LEU A 41 -1.56 1.68 3.32
N ALA A 42 -2.12 2.88 3.30
CA ALA A 42 -1.69 3.95 4.19
C ALA A 42 -2.19 3.76 5.64
N ALA A 43 -3.28 3.01 5.84
CA ALA A 43 -3.72 2.59 7.18
C ALA A 43 -2.69 1.66 7.85
N GLY A 44 -1.88 0.96 7.06
CA GLY A 44 -0.91 -0.03 7.54
C GLY A 44 -1.51 -1.42 7.70
N MET A 45 -2.52 -1.78 6.87
CA MET A 45 -3.01 -3.17 6.85
C MET A 45 -1.89 -4.15 6.56
N ALA A 46 -1.86 -5.24 7.31
CA ALA A 46 -0.95 -6.34 7.10
C ALA A 46 -1.55 -7.64 7.65
N ASN A 47 -1.18 -8.77 7.05
CA ASN A 47 -1.67 -10.09 7.46
C ASN A 47 -3.20 -10.17 7.47
N SER A 48 -3.85 -9.47 6.52
CA SER A 48 -5.30 -9.41 6.36
C SER A 48 -6.04 -8.73 7.51
N GLY A 49 -5.38 -7.88 8.26
CA GLY A 49 -5.99 -7.17 9.38
C GLY A 49 -5.38 -5.80 9.65
N LEU A 50 -6.11 -5.01 10.42
CA LEU A 50 -5.68 -3.71 10.92
C LEU A 50 -5.81 -3.69 12.44
N ASN A 51 -4.71 -3.46 13.13
CA ASN A 51 -4.65 -3.26 14.57
C ASN A 51 -3.50 -2.33 14.93
N GLU A 52 -3.43 -1.92 16.19
CA GLU A 52 -2.40 -1.00 16.70
C GLU A 52 -0.98 -1.40 16.31
N ALA A 53 -0.64 -2.69 16.37
CA ALA A 53 0.72 -3.16 16.13
C ALA A 53 1.17 -2.92 14.68
N VAL A 54 0.25 -3.06 13.70
CA VAL A 54 0.55 -2.79 12.29
C VAL A 54 0.36 -1.31 11.95
N GLN A 55 -0.64 -0.62 12.52
CA GLN A 55 -0.86 0.82 12.31
C GLN A 55 0.37 1.65 12.70
N ARG A 56 1.02 1.34 13.82
CA ARG A 56 2.25 2.01 14.26
C ARG A 56 3.43 1.80 13.31
N LYS A 57 3.37 0.78 12.44
CA LYS A 57 4.38 0.46 11.44
C LYS A 57 3.98 0.90 10.03
N SER A 58 2.83 1.55 9.87
CA SER A 58 2.42 2.09 8.57
C SER A 58 3.46 3.08 8.04
N PHE A 59 3.61 3.17 6.71
CA PHE A 59 4.59 4.08 6.14
C PHE A 59 4.34 5.55 6.51
N PRO A 60 3.08 6.05 6.63
CA PRO A 60 2.87 7.42 7.09
C PRO A 60 3.28 7.63 8.55
N ALA A 61 3.06 6.63 9.43
CA ALA A 61 3.50 6.72 10.81
C ALA A 61 5.03 6.78 10.92
N GLN A 62 5.74 5.98 10.13
CA GLN A 62 7.19 6.00 10.07
C GLN A 62 7.71 7.32 9.46
N MET A 63 7.06 7.85 8.41
CA MET A 63 7.39 9.18 7.88
C MET A 63 7.25 10.26 8.96
N ALA A 64 6.12 10.30 9.66
CA ALA A 64 5.86 11.28 10.71
C ALA A 64 6.94 11.23 11.82
N GLN A 65 7.36 10.02 12.21
CA GLN A 65 8.45 9.83 13.16
C GLN A 65 9.77 10.43 12.66
N GLN A 66 10.13 10.18 11.40
CA GLN A 66 11.36 10.73 10.81
C GLN A 66 11.28 12.25 10.58
N MET A 67 10.09 12.78 10.30
CA MET A 67 9.82 14.21 10.21
C MET A 67 9.76 14.90 11.58
N ASN A 68 9.79 14.13 12.67
CA ASN A 68 9.58 14.61 14.04
C ASN A 68 8.26 15.39 14.19
N THR A 69 7.19 14.84 13.62
CA THR A 69 5.85 15.46 13.57
C THR A 69 4.86 14.62 14.38
N ALA A 70 4.02 15.28 15.16
CA ALA A 70 2.92 14.61 15.86
C ALA A 70 1.95 13.97 14.86
N PHE A 71 1.65 12.68 15.04
CA PHE A 71 0.80 11.94 14.12
C PHE A 71 -0.15 11.01 14.90
N PRO A 72 -1.14 11.56 15.59
CA PRO A 72 -2.15 10.76 16.29
C PRO A 72 -2.95 9.92 15.30
N GLN A 73 -3.13 8.66 15.64
CA GLN A 73 -3.83 7.68 14.82
C GLN A 73 -5.02 7.08 15.60
N PRO A 74 -6.10 6.67 14.92
CA PRO A 74 -7.21 5.94 15.52
C PRO A 74 -6.80 4.49 15.75
N LEU A 75 -5.96 4.22 16.76
CA LEU A 75 -5.41 2.90 17.01
C LEU A 75 -6.49 1.91 17.43
N ILE A 76 -6.50 0.76 16.80
CA ILE A 76 -7.45 -0.32 17.00
C ILE A 76 -6.76 -1.43 17.79
N GLN A 77 -7.29 -1.74 18.96
CA GLN A 77 -6.73 -2.80 19.81
C GLN A 77 -6.81 -4.18 19.14
N GLY A 78 -5.84 -5.04 19.39
CA GLY A 78 -5.87 -6.43 18.90
C GLY A 78 -7.09 -7.22 19.42
N PRO A 79 -7.63 -8.16 18.63
CA PRO A 79 -7.14 -8.66 17.36
C PRO A 79 -7.33 -7.72 16.15
N GLY A 80 -8.08 -6.63 16.28
CA GLY A 80 -8.28 -5.64 15.24
C GLY A 80 -9.49 -5.90 14.35
N ILE A 81 -9.50 -5.23 13.19
CA ILE A 81 -10.47 -5.42 12.13
C ILE A 81 -9.77 -6.04 10.92
N GLY A 82 -10.49 -6.84 10.14
CA GLY A 82 -9.93 -7.43 8.94
C GLY A 82 -11.00 -7.90 7.99
N ASP A 83 -10.65 -7.87 6.71
CA ASP A 83 -11.40 -8.50 5.64
C ASP A 83 -10.39 -9.12 4.69
N VAL A 84 -10.47 -10.44 4.50
CA VAL A 84 -9.51 -11.18 3.69
C VAL A 84 -10.01 -11.27 2.27
N LEU A 85 -9.58 -10.32 1.47
CA LEU A 85 -9.86 -10.31 0.05
C LEU A 85 -9.32 -11.61 -0.61
N GLY A 86 -10.20 -12.39 -1.27
CA GLY A 86 -9.82 -13.61 -1.98
C GLY A 86 -9.62 -14.86 -1.12
N TYR A 87 -9.94 -14.82 0.16
CA TYR A 87 -9.80 -15.96 1.08
C TYR A 87 -11.11 -16.68 1.42
N GLN A 88 -12.17 -16.38 0.73
CA GLN A 88 -13.52 -16.92 1.03
C GLN A 88 -13.61 -18.46 1.07
N SER A 89 -12.68 -19.15 0.43
CA SER A 89 -12.63 -20.62 0.41
C SER A 89 -11.68 -21.24 1.42
N LEU A 90 -10.93 -20.45 2.17
CA LEU A 90 -10.00 -20.94 3.18
C LEU A 90 -10.60 -20.77 4.58
N PRO A 91 -10.31 -21.70 5.51
CA PRO A 91 -10.68 -21.52 6.90
C PRO A 91 -9.74 -20.50 7.56
N VAL A 92 -9.65 -19.30 6.96
CA VAL A 92 -8.92 -18.19 7.56
C VAL A 92 -9.80 -17.63 8.65
N ARG A 93 -9.28 -17.66 9.85
CA ARG A 93 -9.92 -17.02 10.98
C ARG A 93 -9.80 -15.52 10.80
N LEU A 94 -10.87 -14.89 10.30
CA LEU A 94 -10.98 -13.45 10.32
C LEU A 94 -11.10 -12.98 11.77
N PRO A 95 -10.39 -11.92 12.15
CA PRO A 95 -10.70 -11.25 13.39
C PRO A 95 -12.16 -10.77 13.30
N THR A 96 -12.99 -11.29 14.18
CA THR A 96 -14.30 -10.69 14.42
C THR A 96 -14.08 -9.32 15.06
N TYR A 97 -14.91 -8.35 14.72
CA TYR A 97 -14.88 -7.07 15.42
C TYR A 97 -15.10 -7.29 16.89
N PRO A 98 -14.10 -7.07 17.76
CA PRO A 98 -14.29 -7.28 19.15
C PRO A 98 -15.05 -6.07 19.70
N GLN A 99 -16.29 -6.26 20.08
CA GLN A 99 -17.04 -5.24 20.78
C GLN A 99 -16.24 -4.78 22.00
N GLY A 100 -16.01 -3.48 22.11
CA GLY A 100 -15.28 -2.88 23.23
C GLY A 100 -13.75 -2.95 23.16
N SER A 101 -13.16 -3.42 22.04
CA SER A 101 -11.70 -3.47 21.88
C SER A 101 -11.10 -2.28 21.13
N VAL A 102 -11.89 -1.25 20.88
CA VAL A 102 -11.40 -0.01 20.27
C VAL A 102 -10.70 0.81 21.33
N ARG A 103 -9.40 1.00 21.14
CA ARG A 103 -8.63 1.97 21.91
C ARG A 103 -8.56 3.26 21.13
N VAL A 104 -9.11 4.31 21.70
CA VAL A 104 -9.03 5.65 21.18
C VAL A 104 -8.13 6.47 22.09
N PHE A 105 -7.33 7.34 21.52
CA PHE A 105 -6.56 8.27 22.33
C PHE A 105 -7.45 9.11 23.25
N PRO A 106 -6.97 9.43 24.47
CA PRO A 106 -5.67 9.10 25.03
C PRO A 106 -5.62 7.69 25.61
N LYS A 107 -4.46 7.05 25.51
CA LYS A 107 -4.16 5.83 26.27
C LYS A 107 -4.06 6.20 27.74
N LYS A 108 -4.84 5.54 28.60
CA LYS A 108 -4.58 5.61 30.05
C LYS A 108 -3.30 4.86 30.36
N ALA A 109 -2.41 5.47 31.13
CA ALA A 109 -1.21 4.81 31.61
C ALA A 109 -1.57 3.54 32.37
N GLU A 110 -0.79 2.50 32.19
CA GLU A 110 -0.73 1.37 33.09
C GLU A 110 0.46 1.60 34.04
N PRO A 111 0.24 2.14 35.27
CA PRO A 111 1.32 2.54 36.16
C PRO A 111 2.27 1.40 36.52
N ASP A 112 1.76 0.16 36.49
CA ASP A 112 2.54 -1.05 36.77
C ASP A 112 3.55 -1.39 35.66
N LYS A 113 3.43 -0.74 34.48
CA LYS A 113 4.37 -0.92 33.33
C LYS A 113 5.28 0.27 33.13
N GLY A 114 5.25 1.27 34.00
CA GLY A 114 6.07 2.48 33.88
C GLY A 114 5.67 3.37 32.68
N GLU A 115 4.45 3.23 32.19
CA GLU A 115 3.92 4.06 31.11
C GLU A 115 3.40 5.40 31.65
N ALA A 116 3.65 6.49 30.92
CA ALA A 116 3.06 7.79 31.22
C ALA A 116 1.72 7.96 30.49
N ASP A 117 0.84 8.79 31.04
CA ASP A 117 -0.38 9.20 30.36
C ASP A 117 -0.03 9.92 29.05
N GLU A 118 -0.55 9.45 27.91
CA GLU A 118 -0.48 10.19 26.66
C GLU A 118 -1.41 11.41 26.74
N ALA A 119 -0.91 12.58 26.33
CA ALA A 119 -1.72 13.78 26.28
C ALA A 119 -2.97 13.58 25.40
N PRO A 120 -4.15 14.02 25.82
CA PRO A 120 -5.37 13.89 25.04
C PRO A 120 -5.24 14.67 23.72
N THR A 121 -5.33 13.98 22.60
CA THR A 121 -5.50 14.61 21.29
C THR A 121 -6.98 14.66 20.93
N LEU A 122 -7.43 15.80 20.41
CA LEU A 122 -8.84 15.95 20.02
C LEU A 122 -9.14 15.37 18.62
N PHE A 123 -8.11 15.11 17.83
CA PHE A 123 -8.26 14.70 16.43
C PHE A 123 -7.21 13.66 16.06
N VAL A 124 -7.48 12.93 14.98
CA VAL A 124 -6.56 11.97 14.37
C VAL A 124 -6.12 12.47 13.00
N PHE A 125 -4.91 12.13 12.58
CA PHE A 125 -4.32 12.62 11.33
C PHE A 125 -4.12 11.52 10.29
N ASN A 126 -4.07 10.26 10.68
CA ASN A 126 -4.21 9.16 9.73
C ASN A 126 -5.70 8.84 9.54
N LEU A 127 -6.26 9.33 8.43
CA LEU A 127 -7.66 9.14 8.08
C LEU A 127 -7.88 7.94 7.15
N SER A 128 -6.86 7.10 6.96
CA SER A 128 -6.90 5.98 6.01
C SER A 128 -7.84 4.89 6.49
N VAL A 129 -8.84 4.57 5.66
CA VAL A 129 -9.87 3.58 5.96
C VAL A 129 -9.67 2.34 5.08
N PRO A 130 -9.52 1.14 5.65
CA PRO A 130 -9.44 -0.10 4.87
C PRO A 130 -10.59 -0.24 3.88
N ASN A 131 -10.26 -0.76 2.70
CA ASN A 131 -11.22 -1.05 1.64
C ASN A 131 -11.94 0.19 1.07
N PHE A 132 -11.42 1.41 1.28
CA PHE A 132 -11.98 2.62 0.67
C PHE A 132 -11.65 2.68 -0.81
N ARG A 133 -12.69 2.92 -1.60
CA ARG A 133 -12.57 3.40 -2.97
C ARG A 133 -12.38 4.92 -2.97
N LEU A 134 -11.87 5.43 -4.06
CA LEU A 134 -11.71 6.88 -4.21
C LEU A 134 -13.01 7.65 -3.94
N GLU A 135 -14.14 7.16 -4.46
CA GLU A 135 -15.44 7.78 -4.28
C GLU A 135 -15.91 7.77 -2.81
N ASP A 136 -15.61 6.69 -2.07
CA ASP A 136 -16.00 6.57 -0.66
C ASP A 136 -15.41 7.70 0.18
N SER A 137 -14.21 8.17 -0.16
CA SER A 137 -13.54 9.29 0.54
C SER A 137 -14.32 10.61 0.48
N LEU A 138 -15.17 10.76 -0.53
CA LEU A 138 -15.99 11.94 -0.76
C LEU A 138 -17.39 11.82 -0.16
N ILE A 139 -17.93 10.59 -0.05
CA ILE A 139 -19.36 10.40 0.27
C ILE A 139 -19.63 9.60 1.55
N ARG A 140 -18.75 8.64 1.93
CA ARG A 140 -18.98 7.78 3.10
C ARG A 140 -18.67 8.55 4.39
N ARG A 141 -19.58 8.40 5.36
CA ARG A 141 -19.50 9.06 6.68
C ARG A 141 -19.65 8.06 7.81
N PRO A 142 -19.14 8.36 9.00
CA PRO A 142 -19.52 7.62 10.20
C PRO A 142 -21.03 7.69 10.44
N VAL A 143 -21.60 6.59 10.92
CA VAL A 143 -23.04 6.46 11.21
C VAL A 143 -23.20 5.66 12.50
N SER A 144 -24.04 6.15 13.45
CA SER A 144 -24.40 5.40 14.67
C SER A 144 -25.23 4.15 14.33
N PRO A 145 -25.05 3.01 15.05
CA PRO A 145 -24.14 2.80 16.18
C PRO A 145 -22.68 2.66 15.77
N LEU A 146 -21.74 2.66 16.72
CA LEU A 146 -20.31 2.55 16.46
C LEU A 146 -19.94 1.27 15.71
N ILE A 147 -20.55 0.16 16.07
CA ILE A 147 -20.30 -1.17 15.49
C ILE A 147 -21.51 -1.63 14.68
N HIS A 148 -21.27 -2.00 13.41
CA HIS A 148 -22.23 -2.62 12.52
C HIS A 148 -21.84 -4.08 12.28
N ASN A 149 -22.64 -5.01 12.78
CA ASN A 149 -22.32 -6.45 12.72
C ASN A 149 -22.44 -7.05 11.30
N ASP A 150 -23.23 -6.43 10.46
CA ASP A 150 -23.53 -6.82 9.08
C ASP A 150 -22.76 -5.99 8.04
N ASP A 151 -22.15 -4.88 8.44
CA ASP A 151 -21.34 -4.01 7.58
C ASP A 151 -19.98 -3.70 8.24
N SER A 152 -19.02 -4.56 7.95
CA SER A 152 -17.66 -4.42 8.48
C SER A 152 -16.96 -3.16 7.99
N GLN A 153 -17.27 -2.70 6.79
CA GLN A 153 -16.69 -1.47 6.25
C GLN A 153 -17.25 -0.24 6.97
N GLN A 154 -18.55 -0.20 7.26
CA GLN A 154 -19.13 0.90 8.05
C GLN A 154 -18.53 0.94 9.45
N THR A 155 -18.28 -0.21 10.06
CA THR A 155 -17.58 -0.28 11.34
C THR A 155 -16.16 0.31 11.23
N ALA A 156 -15.40 -0.03 10.19
CA ALA A 156 -14.07 0.56 9.98
C ALA A 156 -14.13 2.09 9.79
N ILE A 157 -15.11 2.58 9.04
CA ILE A 157 -15.37 4.02 8.88
C ILE A 157 -15.63 4.68 10.24
N ASN A 158 -16.50 4.08 11.04
CA ASN A 158 -16.84 4.61 12.36
C ASN A 158 -15.65 4.63 13.31
N LEU A 159 -14.80 3.60 13.28
CA LEU A 159 -13.63 3.50 14.15
C LEU A 159 -12.53 4.50 13.78
N ILE A 160 -12.44 4.89 12.52
CA ILE A 160 -11.37 5.76 12.01
C ILE A 160 -11.86 7.21 11.88
N LEU A 161 -12.95 7.43 11.15
CA LEU A 161 -13.47 8.77 10.91
C LEU A 161 -14.46 9.24 11.98
N GLY A 162 -14.97 8.33 12.82
CA GLY A 162 -15.90 8.65 13.90
C GLY A 162 -15.25 9.34 15.11
N PHE A 163 -13.96 9.55 15.11
CA PHE A 163 -13.27 10.33 16.13
C PHE A 163 -13.27 11.82 15.75
N PRO A 164 -13.61 12.76 16.66
CA PRO A 164 -14.02 12.56 18.06
C PRO A 164 -15.53 12.40 18.27
N ALA A 165 -16.34 12.48 17.21
CA ALA A 165 -17.80 12.55 17.30
C ALA A 165 -18.44 11.31 17.95
N LEU A 166 -18.30 10.13 17.30
CA LEU A 166 -18.92 8.89 17.79
C LEU A 166 -18.15 8.26 18.95
N ILE A 167 -16.84 8.43 18.98
CA ILE A 167 -15.98 7.71 19.91
C ILE A 167 -15.85 8.44 21.27
N LEU A 168 -15.77 9.77 21.23
CA LEU A 168 -15.73 10.62 22.42
C LEU A 168 -17.07 11.32 22.70
N GLU A 169 -18.12 10.97 21.94
CA GLU A 169 -19.46 11.58 22.08
C GLU A 169 -19.41 13.12 22.04
N ARG A 170 -18.56 13.67 21.15
CA ARG A 170 -18.43 15.11 20.99
C ARG A 170 -19.43 15.64 19.97
N ASN A 171 -19.98 16.81 20.24
CA ASN A 171 -20.89 17.48 19.30
C ASN A 171 -20.09 18.17 18.18
N VAL A 172 -19.58 17.37 17.25
CA VAL A 172 -18.91 17.78 16.01
C VAL A 172 -19.54 17.05 14.83
N PRO A 173 -19.47 17.60 13.62
CA PRO A 173 -20.01 16.93 12.44
C PRO A 173 -19.37 15.56 12.18
N LEU A 174 -20.16 14.63 11.65
CA LEU A 174 -19.68 13.36 11.11
C LEU A 174 -19.19 13.60 9.68
N TRP A 175 -17.90 13.75 9.52
CA TRP A 175 -17.25 14.11 8.26
C TRP A 175 -16.97 12.91 7.38
N THR A 176 -16.97 13.13 6.05
CA THR A 176 -16.27 12.24 5.12
C THR A 176 -14.76 12.34 5.36
N GLN A 177 -13.98 11.44 4.75
CA GLN A 177 -12.52 11.50 4.88
C GLN A 177 -11.96 12.86 4.40
N VAL A 178 -12.46 13.37 3.28
CA VAL A 178 -12.02 14.65 2.70
C VAL A 178 -12.44 15.84 3.57
N GLU A 179 -13.67 15.83 4.07
CA GLU A 179 -14.15 16.90 4.97
C GLU A 179 -13.36 16.90 6.28
N TYR A 180 -13.07 15.73 6.82
CA TYR A 180 -12.25 15.61 8.02
C TYR A 180 -10.85 16.18 7.79
N ALA A 181 -10.20 15.79 6.69
CA ALA A 181 -8.88 16.31 6.34
C ALA A 181 -8.89 17.85 6.23
N ARG A 182 -9.91 18.42 5.58
CA ARG A 182 -10.04 19.89 5.46
C ARG A 182 -10.29 20.56 6.81
N ALA A 183 -11.08 19.94 7.68
CA ALA A 183 -11.37 20.46 9.02
C ALA A 183 -10.10 20.53 9.90
N MET A 184 -9.09 19.67 9.64
CA MET A 184 -7.80 19.70 10.33
C MET A 184 -6.87 20.83 9.88
N ALA A 185 -7.20 21.55 8.80
CA ALA A 185 -6.37 22.61 8.22
C ALA A 185 -4.89 22.16 8.07
N PRO A 186 -4.61 21.08 7.33
CA PRO A 186 -3.26 20.54 7.24
C PRO A 186 -2.29 21.51 6.59
N THR A 187 -1.02 21.47 7.00
CA THR A 187 0.08 22.14 6.30
C THR A 187 0.66 21.22 5.21
N PHE A 188 0.60 19.91 5.44
CA PHE A 188 1.03 18.87 4.50
C PHE A 188 0.02 17.73 4.47
N ALA A 189 -0.35 17.27 3.28
CA ALA A 189 -1.24 16.14 3.07
C ALA A 189 -0.63 15.08 2.15
N LEU A 190 -0.77 13.82 2.53
CA LEU A 190 -0.49 12.66 1.68
C LEU A 190 -1.80 12.05 1.21
N ILE A 191 -1.95 11.84 -0.10
CA ILE A 191 -3.10 11.16 -0.69
C ILE A 191 -2.64 9.83 -1.28
N GLU A 192 -3.09 8.74 -0.67
CA GLU A 192 -2.90 7.36 -1.14
C GLU A 192 -4.28 6.74 -1.33
N LEU A 193 -4.92 6.99 -2.47
CA LEU A 193 -6.27 6.53 -2.81
C LEU A 193 -6.30 5.92 -4.21
N GLY A 194 -7.18 4.94 -4.39
CA GLY A 194 -7.42 4.27 -5.67
C GLY A 194 -6.80 2.87 -5.74
N TYR A 195 -5.95 2.47 -4.80
CA TYR A 195 -5.39 1.11 -4.82
C TYR A 195 -6.49 0.06 -4.60
N PHE A 196 -7.41 0.28 -3.66
CA PHE A 196 -8.51 -0.66 -3.45
C PHE A 196 -9.48 -0.70 -4.63
N ASP A 197 -9.65 0.38 -5.40
CA ASP A 197 -10.45 0.39 -6.63
C ASP A 197 -9.97 -0.66 -7.64
N VAL A 198 -8.65 -0.84 -7.75
CA VAL A 198 -8.07 -1.81 -8.69
C VAL A 198 -7.79 -3.17 -8.04
N LEU A 199 -7.45 -3.22 -6.76
CA LEU A 199 -7.16 -4.45 -6.03
C LEU A 199 -8.40 -5.33 -5.94
N ALA A 200 -9.56 -4.77 -5.57
CA ALA A 200 -10.82 -5.49 -5.49
C ALA A 200 -11.20 -6.10 -6.85
N ALA A 201 -11.08 -5.33 -7.93
CA ALA A 201 -11.33 -5.78 -9.29
C ALA A 201 -10.37 -6.89 -9.72
N ALA A 202 -9.08 -6.77 -9.37
CA ALA A 202 -8.06 -7.77 -9.67
C ALA A 202 -8.35 -9.08 -8.94
N VAL A 203 -8.63 -9.04 -7.64
CA VAL A 203 -8.95 -10.25 -6.86
C VAL A 203 -10.24 -10.93 -7.35
N ALA A 204 -11.23 -10.13 -7.76
CA ALA A 204 -12.47 -10.64 -8.37
C ALA A 204 -12.30 -11.12 -9.82
N ALA A 205 -11.12 -10.96 -10.42
CA ALA A 205 -10.86 -11.18 -11.85
C ALA A 205 -11.87 -10.47 -12.77
N ASN A 206 -12.31 -9.28 -12.36
CA ASN A 206 -13.31 -8.50 -13.06
C ASN A 206 -12.84 -7.06 -13.35
N PRO A 207 -12.14 -6.82 -14.46
CA PRO A 207 -11.64 -5.51 -14.84
C PRO A 207 -12.71 -4.42 -14.96
N SER A 208 -13.99 -4.81 -15.23
CA SER A 208 -15.08 -3.85 -15.39
C SER A 208 -15.45 -3.11 -14.09
N GLN A 209 -15.00 -3.62 -12.94
CA GLN A 209 -15.20 -2.95 -11.64
C GLN A 209 -14.25 -1.78 -11.42
N ILE A 210 -13.19 -1.66 -12.22
CA ILE A 210 -12.29 -0.50 -12.16
C ILE A 210 -13.01 0.71 -12.73
N PRO A 211 -13.02 1.85 -12.03
CA PRO A 211 -13.75 3.03 -12.45
C PRO A 211 -13.29 3.55 -13.83
N ASP A 212 -14.18 4.25 -14.50
CA ASP A 212 -13.85 4.99 -15.73
C ASP A 212 -12.80 6.07 -15.42
N PRO A 213 -11.75 6.22 -16.25
CA PRO A 213 -10.69 7.20 -16.01
C PRO A 213 -11.15 8.65 -15.91
N ALA A 214 -12.21 9.05 -16.64
CA ALA A 214 -12.71 10.42 -16.57
C ALA A 214 -13.49 10.67 -15.28
N ALA A 215 -14.30 9.72 -14.85
CA ALA A 215 -14.99 9.78 -13.56
C ALA A 215 -13.99 9.77 -12.39
N PHE A 216 -12.98 8.90 -12.44
CA PHE A 216 -11.89 8.85 -11.47
C PHE A 216 -11.15 10.18 -11.39
N ARG A 217 -10.77 10.77 -12.55
CA ARG A 217 -10.13 12.08 -12.62
C ARG A 217 -10.94 13.16 -11.94
N ALA A 218 -12.27 13.21 -12.19
CA ALA A 218 -13.15 14.22 -11.61
C ALA A 218 -13.13 14.16 -10.07
N SER A 219 -13.31 12.97 -9.50
CA SER A 219 -13.26 12.74 -8.05
C SER A 219 -11.88 13.06 -7.48
N TYR A 220 -10.80 12.60 -8.13
CA TYR A 220 -9.43 12.82 -7.68
C TYR A 220 -9.07 14.33 -7.70
N ARG A 221 -9.47 15.04 -8.76
CA ARG A 221 -9.29 16.50 -8.85
C ARG A 221 -10.01 17.23 -7.72
N THR A 222 -11.24 16.85 -7.40
CA THR A 222 -12.00 17.46 -6.28
C THR A 222 -11.23 17.37 -4.97
N ILE A 223 -10.57 16.26 -4.69
CA ILE A 223 -9.79 16.06 -3.46
C ILE A 223 -8.53 16.94 -3.49
N VAL A 224 -7.70 16.79 -4.53
CA VAL A 224 -6.42 17.49 -4.62
C VAL A 224 -6.63 19.01 -4.67
N GLN A 225 -7.53 19.48 -5.52
CA GLN A 225 -7.85 20.90 -5.65
C GLN A 225 -8.38 21.47 -4.33
N GLY A 226 -9.30 20.77 -3.66
CA GLY A 226 -9.89 21.23 -2.41
C GLY A 226 -8.87 21.39 -1.27
N LEU A 227 -7.78 20.65 -1.27
CA LEU A 227 -6.66 20.83 -0.33
C LEU A 227 -5.72 21.97 -0.80
N ARG A 228 -5.41 22.02 -2.09
CA ARG A 228 -4.54 23.08 -2.65
C ARG A 228 -5.12 24.48 -2.51
N GLU A 229 -6.45 24.62 -2.62
CA GLU A 229 -7.17 25.90 -2.37
C GLU A 229 -7.00 26.40 -0.93
N MET A 230 -6.68 25.51 0.02
CA MET A 230 -6.34 25.85 1.41
C MET A 230 -4.83 26.04 1.61
N PHE A 231 -4.04 26.15 0.55
CA PHE A 231 -2.58 26.30 0.56
C PHE A 231 -1.83 25.10 1.18
N VAL A 232 -2.45 23.93 1.22
CA VAL A 232 -1.83 22.69 1.71
C VAL A 232 -0.77 22.23 0.72
N GLU A 233 0.42 21.85 1.18
CA GLU A 233 1.35 21.08 0.35
C GLU A 233 0.82 19.65 0.22
N VAL A 234 0.69 19.18 -1.02
CA VAL A 234 0.08 17.88 -1.31
C VAL A 234 1.08 16.96 -2.01
N LEU A 235 1.25 15.77 -1.45
CA LEU A 235 1.91 14.64 -2.10
C LEU A 235 0.87 13.59 -2.44
N VAL A 236 0.91 13.10 -3.68
CA VAL A 236 0.05 12.00 -4.12
C VAL A 236 0.90 10.80 -4.50
N THR A 237 0.35 9.60 -4.34
CA THR A 237 0.98 8.37 -4.83
C THR A 237 0.30 7.90 -6.11
N THR A 238 1.05 7.27 -7.02
CA THR A 238 0.46 6.46 -8.08
C THR A 238 -0.07 5.14 -7.50
N ILE A 239 -1.06 4.57 -8.17
CA ILE A 239 -1.68 3.29 -7.79
C ILE A 239 -0.72 2.14 -8.18
N PRO A 240 -0.33 1.26 -7.24
CA PRO A 240 0.40 0.05 -7.56
C PRO A 240 -0.40 -0.88 -8.48
N ASP A 241 0.28 -1.56 -9.40
CA ASP A 241 -0.36 -2.60 -10.20
C ASP A 241 -0.54 -3.87 -9.35
N PRO A 242 -1.78 -4.35 -9.12
CA PRO A 242 -1.99 -5.58 -8.37
C PRO A 242 -1.25 -6.79 -8.96
N MET A 243 -1.00 -6.81 -10.28
CA MET A 243 -0.26 -7.89 -10.94
C MET A 243 1.21 -7.95 -10.53
N ASP A 244 1.75 -6.87 -9.98
CA ASP A 244 3.11 -6.83 -9.41
C ASP A 244 3.17 -7.32 -7.95
N THR A 245 2.05 -7.65 -7.35
CA THR A 245 1.99 -8.12 -5.94
C THR A 245 2.32 -9.61 -5.81
N ALA A 246 2.70 -10.02 -4.59
CA ALA A 246 2.94 -11.43 -4.29
C ALA A 246 1.66 -12.28 -4.32
N TYR A 247 0.49 -11.66 -4.16
CA TYR A 247 -0.81 -12.34 -4.28
C TYR A 247 -0.96 -13.04 -5.64
N PHE A 248 -0.44 -12.42 -6.71
CA PHE A 248 -0.40 -12.96 -8.06
C PHE A 248 1.00 -13.47 -8.39
N SER A 249 1.29 -14.70 -7.96
CA SER A 249 2.60 -15.33 -8.10
C SER A 249 2.82 -15.92 -9.48
N THR A 250 4.03 -15.79 -10.02
CA THR A 250 4.41 -16.54 -11.25
C THR A 250 4.59 -18.02 -10.93
N PRO A 251 4.40 -18.91 -11.92
CA PRO A 251 4.75 -20.32 -11.75
C PRO A 251 6.19 -20.55 -11.26
N ALA A 252 7.15 -19.72 -11.72
CA ALA A 252 8.53 -19.74 -11.23
C ALA A 252 8.64 -19.42 -9.73
N SER A 253 7.87 -18.42 -9.23
CA SER A 253 7.85 -18.11 -7.79
C SER A 253 7.26 -19.24 -6.97
N VAL A 254 6.20 -19.88 -7.49
CA VAL A 254 5.57 -21.05 -6.84
C VAL A 254 6.51 -22.25 -6.83
N ALA A 255 7.20 -22.50 -7.93
CA ALA A 255 8.21 -23.56 -8.07
C ALA A 255 9.27 -23.45 -6.97
N ARG A 256 9.80 -22.25 -6.76
CA ARG A 256 10.78 -21.98 -5.71
C ARG A 256 10.22 -22.21 -4.30
N LEU A 257 8.98 -21.77 -4.03
CA LEU A 257 8.33 -21.95 -2.72
C LEU A 257 8.04 -23.43 -2.42
N THR A 258 7.59 -24.17 -3.43
CA THR A 258 7.20 -25.59 -3.29
C THR A 258 8.37 -26.56 -3.49
N ARG A 259 9.52 -26.07 -3.96
CA ARG A 259 10.69 -26.85 -4.36
C ARG A 259 10.36 -27.88 -5.44
N VAL A 260 9.52 -27.49 -6.39
CA VAL A 260 9.08 -28.31 -7.51
C VAL A 260 9.45 -27.58 -8.80
N PRO A 261 10.00 -28.25 -9.83
CA PRO A 261 10.34 -27.60 -11.09
C PRO A 261 9.16 -26.88 -11.74
N GLU A 262 9.39 -25.69 -12.28
CA GLU A 262 8.35 -24.90 -12.93
C GLU A 262 7.67 -25.64 -14.08
N SER A 263 8.47 -26.36 -14.90
CA SER A 263 7.96 -27.17 -16.02
C SER A 263 6.92 -28.19 -15.56
N PHE A 264 7.18 -28.84 -14.41
CA PHE A 264 6.27 -29.80 -13.82
C PHE A 264 4.96 -29.14 -13.32
N LEU A 265 5.04 -27.99 -12.67
CA LEU A 265 3.84 -27.26 -12.24
C LEU A 265 3.00 -26.84 -13.44
N ARG A 266 3.64 -26.39 -14.52
CA ARG A 266 2.94 -25.98 -15.75
C ARG A 266 2.23 -27.15 -16.40
N GLU A 267 2.88 -28.27 -16.53
CA GLU A 267 2.30 -29.49 -17.09
C GLU A 267 1.16 -30.02 -16.21
N LEU A 268 1.40 -30.10 -14.89
CA LEU A 268 0.46 -30.68 -13.92
C LEU A 268 -0.87 -29.93 -13.86
N TYR A 269 -0.81 -28.61 -13.91
CA TYR A 269 -1.99 -27.73 -13.75
C TYR A 269 -2.42 -27.06 -15.07
N GLY A 270 -1.79 -27.38 -16.20
CA GLY A 270 -2.13 -26.80 -17.52
C GLY A 270 -1.92 -25.30 -17.62
N LEU A 271 -0.84 -24.77 -16.98
CA LEU A 271 -0.60 -23.32 -16.91
C LEU A 271 -0.03 -22.80 -18.23
N GLY A 272 -0.64 -21.74 -18.73
CA GLY A 272 -0.13 -20.98 -19.87
C GLY A 272 1.16 -20.20 -19.53
N PRO A 273 1.87 -19.67 -20.56
CA PRO A 273 3.19 -19.05 -20.37
C PRO A 273 3.20 -17.85 -19.42
N ASN A 274 2.14 -17.06 -19.39
CA ASN A 274 2.02 -15.82 -18.59
C ASN A 274 0.87 -15.88 -17.54
N ASP A 275 0.32 -17.07 -17.32
CA ASP A 275 -0.68 -17.23 -16.25
C ASP A 275 -0.02 -17.02 -14.89
N LEU A 276 -0.79 -16.43 -13.97
CA LEU A 276 -0.40 -16.25 -12.59
C LEU A 276 -1.19 -17.21 -11.70
N LEU A 277 -0.63 -17.50 -10.55
CA LEU A 277 -1.25 -18.30 -9.51
C LEU A 277 -1.63 -17.38 -8.35
N THR A 278 -2.90 -17.41 -7.94
CA THR A 278 -3.34 -16.64 -6.79
C THR A 278 -2.76 -17.23 -5.49
N ARG A 279 -2.73 -16.44 -4.43
CA ARG A 279 -2.28 -16.92 -3.12
C ARG A 279 -3.06 -18.17 -2.65
N ASN A 280 -4.33 -18.28 -3.00
CA ASN A 280 -5.13 -19.48 -2.69
C ASN A 280 -4.53 -20.73 -3.35
N ALA A 281 -4.06 -20.62 -4.60
CA ALA A 281 -3.39 -21.70 -5.30
C ALA A 281 -2.13 -22.16 -4.56
N LEU A 282 -1.34 -21.24 -4.00
CA LEU A 282 -0.13 -21.58 -3.22
C LEU A 282 -0.46 -22.51 -2.06
N THR A 283 -1.52 -22.19 -1.32
CA THR A 283 -1.96 -23.02 -0.17
C THR A 283 -2.45 -24.40 -0.63
N VAL A 284 -3.23 -24.43 -1.72
CA VAL A 284 -3.75 -25.69 -2.28
C VAL A 284 -2.61 -26.56 -2.79
N ILE A 285 -1.71 -26.00 -3.57
CA ILE A 285 -0.54 -26.69 -4.12
C ILE A 285 0.33 -27.24 -2.98
N GLY A 286 0.66 -26.41 -1.99
CA GLY A 286 1.44 -26.86 -0.83
C GLY A 286 0.77 -28.01 -0.08
N ASN A 287 -0.53 -27.94 0.14
CA ASN A 287 -1.28 -29.04 0.79
C ASN A 287 -1.32 -30.33 -0.05
N GLN A 288 -1.50 -30.20 -1.37
CA GLN A 288 -1.50 -31.35 -2.28
C GLN A 288 -0.16 -32.08 -2.26
N PHE A 289 0.95 -31.34 -2.31
CA PHE A 289 2.29 -31.96 -2.25
C PHE A 289 2.60 -32.57 -0.90
N MET A 290 2.22 -31.92 0.20
CA MET A 290 2.40 -32.51 1.54
C MET A 290 1.61 -33.83 1.72
N ARG A 291 0.38 -33.85 1.18
CA ARG A 291 -0.49 -35.05 1.30
C ARG A 291 -0.28 -36.08 0.20
N ARG A 292 0.53 -35.75 -0.81
CA ARG A 292 0.73 -36.59 -2.03
C ARG A 292 -0.62 -36.90 -2.76
N ASP A 293 -1.56 -35.97 -2.70
CA ASP A 293 -2.89 -36.10 -3.29
C ASP A 293 -3.09 -34.94 -4.30
N ILE A 294 -2.64 -35.19 -5.52
CA ILE A 294 -2.65 -34.20 -6.60
C ILE A 294 -4.02 -34.20 -7.27
N ARG A 295 -4.65 -33.03 -7.29
CA ARG A 295 -5.97 -32.79 -7.89
C ARG A 295 -5.94 -31.50 -8.72
N PRO A 296 -6.91 -31.32 -9.66
CA PRO A 296 -7.07 -30.04 -10.34
C PRO A 296 -7.20 -28.90 -9.35
N LEU A 297 -6.64 -27.74 -9.71
CA LEU A 297 -6.78 -26.56 -8.89
C LEU A 297 -8.23 -26.07 -8.88
N PRO A 298 -8.73 -25.56 -7.73
CA PRO A 298 -10.05 -24.95 -7.66
C PRO A 298 -10.19 -23.74 -8.62
N ALA A 299 -11.41 -23.41 -9.00
CA ALA A 299 -11.69 -22.21 -9.77
C ALA A 299 -11.12 -20.96 -9.05
N GLY A 300 -10.58 -20.02 -9.82
CA GLY A 300 -9.93 -18.80 -9.28
C GLY A 300 -8.50 -19.01 -8.75
N SER A 301 -7.96 -20.23 -8.81
CA SER A 301 -6.54 -20.47 -8.47
C SER A 301 -5.57 -20.01 -9.54
N VAL A 302 -5.95 -20.19 -10.81
CA VAL A 302 -5.18 -19.74 -11.98
C VAL A 302 -5.76 -18.43 -12.48
N TYR A 303 -4.90 -17.44 -12.64
CA TYR A 303 -5.29 -16.11 -13.09
C TYR A 303 -4.87 -15.93 -14.55
N PRO A 304 -5.84 -15.79 -15.48
CA PRO A 304 -5.54 -15.73 -16.90
C PRO A 304 -4.71 -14.49 -17.27
N ALA A 305 -3.68 -14.68 -18.08
CA ALA A 305 -2.79 -13.62 -18.54
C ALA A 305 -3.54 -12.44 -19.19
N ALA A 306 -4.60 -12.71 -19.98
CA ALA A 306 -5.39 -11.68 -20.63
C ALA A 306 -6.11 -10.76 -19.65
N VAL A 307 -6.68 -11.32 -18.56
CA VAL A 307 -7.34 -10.55 -17.49
C VAL A 307 -6.32 -9.69 -16.76
N GLY A 308 -5.16 -10.26 -16.42
CA GLY A 308 -4.06 -9.51 -15.79
C GLY A 308 -3.59 -8.34 -16.64
N ALA A 309 -3.42 -8.55 -17.95
CA ALA A 309 -3.02 -7.48 -18.88
C ALA A 309 -4.07 -6.35 -18.95
N GLU A 310 -5.36 -6.68 -18.92
CA GLU A 310 -6.41 -5.65 -18.91
C GLU A 310 -6.41 -4.86 -17.59
N ILE A 311 -6.28 -5.51 -16.43
CA ILE A 311 -6.13 -4.83 -15.14
C ILE A 311 -4.96 -3.83 -15.20
N SER A 312 -3.78 -4.30 -15.62
CA SER A 312 -2.58 -3.46 -15.73
C SER A 312 -2.77 -2.27 -16.69
N ASN A 313 -3.51 -2.46 -17.79
CA ASN A 313 -3.84 -1.37 -18.73
C ASN A 313 -4.72 -0.30 -18.05
N ARG A 314 -5.74 -0.72 -17.30
CA ARG A 314 -6.64 0.19 -16.59
C ARG A 314 -5.90 0.93 -15.46
N VAL A 315 -5.04 0.25 -14.71
CA VAL A 315 -4.17 0.89 -13.70
C VAL A 315 -3.33 2.01 -14.33
N ARG A 316 -2.70 1.74 -15.48
CA ARG A 316 -1.94 2.79 -16.20
C ARG A 316 -2.80 3.98 -16.60
N ALA A 317 -4.03 3.73 -17.06
CA ALA A 317 -4.95 4.80 -17.41
C ALA A 317 -5.32 5.67 -16.20
N LEU A 318 -5.58 5.06 -15.02
CA LEU A 318 -5.85 5.81 -13.80
C LEU A 318 -4.61 6.58 -13.33
N ASN A 319 -3.43 5.97 -13.37
CA ASN A 319 -2.17 6.63 -12.99
C ASN A 319 -1.86 7.85 -13.89
N THR A 320 -2.20 7.78 -15.17
CA THR A 320 -2.12 8.94 -16.06
C THR A 320 -2.98 10.08 -15.53
N GLN A 321 -4.21 9.80 -15.08
CA GLN A 321 -5.10 10.82 -14.52
C GLN A 321 -4.57 11.42 -13.21
N ILE A 322 -4.01 10.60 -12.32
CA ILE A 322 -3.38 11.06 -11.08
C ILE A 322 -2.25 12.05 -11.38
N VAL A 323 -1.33 11.66 -12.27
CA VAL A 323 -0.17 12.50 -12.62
C VAL A 323 -0.60 13.82 -13.28
N GLU A 324 -1.60 13.78 -14.17
CA GLU A 324 -2.12 14.98 -14.81
C GLU A 324 -2.78 15.93 -13.80
N VAL A 325 -3.64 15.41 -12.91
CA VAL A 325 -4.28 16.22 -11.85
C VAL A 325 -3.22 16.79 -10.91
N ALA A 326 -2.26 16.00 -10.49
CA ALA A 326 -1.18 16.47 -9.62
C ALA A 326 -0.39 17.62 -10.29
N ARG A 327 -0.03 17.48 -11.56
CA ARG A 327 0.66 18.53 -12.32
C ARG A 327 -0.17 19.80 -12.44
N GLU A 328 -1.46 19.68 -12.73
CA GLU A 328 -2.38 20.82 -12.85
C GLU A 328 -2.54 21.59 -11.52
N GLN A 329 -2.51 20.87 -10.41
CA GLN A 329 -2.69 21.44 -9.07
C GLN A 329 -1.37 21.78 -8.35
N GLY A 330 -0.22 21.49 -8.97
CA GLY A 330 1.10 21.71 -8.37
C GLY A 330 1.36 20.81 -7.17
N ALA A 331 0.82 19.58 -7.16
CA ALA A 331 1.11 18.57 -6.16
C ALA A 331 2.33 17.72 -6.54
N VAL A 332 3.04 17.22 -5.54
CA VAL A 332 4.18 16.31 -5.73
C VAL A 332 3.67 14.89 -5.98
N VAL A 333 4.28 14.17 -6.91
CA VAL A 333 3.93 12.78 -7.23
C VAL A 333 5.04 11.84 -6.76
N TYR A 334 4.70 10.85 -5.96
CA TYR A 334 5.54 9.70 -5.71
C TYR A 334 5.06 8.50 -6.55
N ASP A 335 5.95 7.96 -7.41
CA ASP A 335 5.60 6.82 -8.26
C ASP A 335 5.70 5.49 -7.49
N LEU A 336 4.67 5.21 -6.70
CA LEU A 336 4.55 3.97 -5.93
C LEU A 336 4.39 2.74 -6.86
N ASN A 337 3.78 2.91 -8.04
CA ASN A 337 3.69 1.86 -9.05
C ASN A 337 5.08 1.40 -9.52
N ALA A 338 5.99 2.34 -9.75
CA ALA A 338 7.36 2.01 -10.13
C ALA A 338 8.10 1.24 -9.02
N LEU A 339 7.88 1.55 -7.75
CA LEU A 339 8.45 0.79 -6.63
C LEU A 339 7.97 -0.67 -6.65
N PHE A 340 6.66 -0.91 -6.77
CA PHE A 340 6.10 -2.26 -6.80
C PHE A 340 6.66 -3.08 -7.96
N ARG A 341 6.74 -2.47 -9.17
CA ARG A 341 7.35 -3.12 -10.34
C ARG A 341 8.83 -3.42 -10.11
N ARG A 342 9.60 -2.50 -9.51
CA ARG A 342 11.01 -2.74 -9.18
C ARG A 342 11.17 -3.91 -8.22
N LEU A 343 10.33 -3.98 -7.18
CA LEU A 343 10.30 -5.09 -6.24
C LEU A 343 9.97 -6.43 -6.93
N ARG A 344 9.04 -6.41 -7.88
CA ARG A 344 8.66 -7.60 -8.66
C ARG A 344 9.80 -8.12 -9.52
N THR A 345 10.57 -7.23 -10.13
CA THR A 345 11.60 -7.57 -11.13
C THR A 345 12.99 -7.77 -10.54
N THR A 346 13.50 -6.77 -9.84
CA THR A 346 14.91 -6.74 -9.37
C THR A 346 15.05 -6.77 -7.85
N GLY A 347 14.01 -6.41 -7.11
CA GLY A 347 14.09 -6.18 -5.69
C GLY A 347 14.83 -4.88 -5.32
N VAL A 348 14.99 -4.65 -4.02
CA VAL A 348 15.73 -3.52 -3.44
C VAL A 348 16.78 -4.05 -2.46
N PRO A 349 18.07 -3.75 -2.67
CA PRO A 349 19.13 -4.19 -1.76
C PRO A 349 18.97 -3.57 -0.36
N VAL A 350 19.15 -4.36 0.67
CA VAL A 350 19.22 -3.92 2.08
C VAL A 350 20.36 -4.67 2.77
N GLY A 351 21.48 -4.00 2.95
CA GLY A 351 22.69 -4.65 3.46
C GLY A 351 23.16 -5.80 2.58
N ALA A 352 23.27 -6.99 3.16
CA ALA A 352 23.68 -8.21 2.46
C ALA A 352 22.50 -8.99 1.84
N THR A 353 21.25 -8.51 2.00
CA THR A 353 20.03 -9.14 1.51
C THR A 353 19.31 -8.24 0.52
N ALA A 354 18.22 -8.72 -0.06
CA ALA A 354 17.34 -7.89 -0.88
C ALA A 354 15.88 -8.11 -0.45
N ILE A 355 15.13 -7.00 -0.36
CA ILE A 355 13.68 -7.04 -0.26
C ILE A 355 13.12 -7.22 -1.67
N THR A 356 12.26 -8.21 -1.86
CA THR A 356 11.65 -8.51 -3.17
C THR A 356 10.13 -8.53 -3.06
N GLY A 357 9.45 -8.36 -4.20
CA GLY A 357 8.00 -8.43 -4.33
C GLY A 357 7.45 -9.86 -4.46
N GLN A 358 8.23 -10.86 -4.10
CA GLN A 358 7.78 -12.24 -4.11
C GLN A 358 7.14 -12.61 -2.77
N TYR A 359 6.36 -13.67 -2.74
CA TYR A 359 5.84 -14.20 -1.48
C TYR A 359 7.01 -14.65 -0.58
N PHE A 360 7.02 -14.21 0.66
CA PHE A 360 8.15 -14.31 1.59
C PHE A 360 9.43 -13.55 1.17
N GLY A 361 9.31 -12.62 0.22
CA GLY A 361 10.44 -11.78 -0.21
C GLY A 361 10.74 -10.56 0.67
N GLY A 362 10.06 -10.42 1.81
CA GLY A 362 10.29 -9.37 2.80
C GLY A 362 9.52 -8.07 2.57
N PHE A 363 8.92 -7.84 1.39
CA PHE A 363 8.11 -6.64 1.16
C PHE A 363 6.66 -6.81 1.61
N TYR A 364 6.00 -7.89 1.18
CA TYR A 364 4.59 -8.13 1.49
C TYR A 364 4.37 -8.84 2.80
N SER A 365 3.26 -8.55 3.44
CA SER A 365 2.72 -9.34 4.54
C SER A 365 2.11 -10.66 4.02
N LEU A 366 1.55 -11.48 4.91
CA LEU A 366 1.01 -12.80 4.53
C LEU A 366 -0.21 -12.74 3.62
N ASP A 367 -0.88 -11.59 3.47
CA ASP A 367 -1.95 -11.40 2.50
C ASP A 367 -1.44 -11.33 1.06
N GLY A 368 -0.19 -10.92 0.87
CA GLY A 368 0.50 -10.87 -0.42
C GLY A 368 0.23 -9.63 -1.25
N TYR A 369 -0.60 -8.69 -0.78
CA TYR A 369 -0.92 -7.45 -1.49
C TYR A 369 -0.70 -6.16 -0.68
N TYR A 370 -0.68 -6.22 0.67
CA TYR A 370 -0.24 -5.13 1.52
C TYR A 370 1.17 -5.37 2.04
N PRO A 371 1.97 -4.31 2.23
CA PRO A 371 3.31 -4.43 2.74
C PRO A 371 3.34 -4.98 4.18
N GLY A 372 4.41 -5.69 4.52
CA GLY A 372 4.81 -5.96 5.89
C GLY A 372 5.57 -4.78 6.51
N ALA A 373 6.09 -4.95 7.72
CA ALA A 373 6.82 -3.90 8.43
C ALA A 373 8.00 -3.34 7.63
N ALA A 374 8.80 -4.22 7.02
CA ALA A 374 9.94 -3.82 6.18
C ALA A 374 9.50 -3.14 4.89
N GLY A 375 8.38 -3.59 4.29
CA GLY A 375 7.80 -2.96 3.12
C GLY A 375 7.32 -1.54 3.39
N HIS A 376 6.62 -1.31 4.51
CA HIS A 376 6.21 0.03 4.94
C HIS A 376 7.40 0.95 5.21
N ALA A 377 8.45 0.45 5.87
CA ALA A 377 9.66 1.22 6.12
C ALA A 377 10.37 1.60 4.82
N LEU A 378 10.38 0.70 3.83
CA LEU A 378 10.94 1.00 2.51
C LEU A 378 10.14 2.09 1.79
N ILE A 379 8.80 2.03 1.79
CA ILE A 379 7.95 3.08 1.20
C ILE A 379 8.21 4.41 1.91
N ALA A 380 8.27 4.42 3.24
CA ALA A 380 8.58 5.64 4.00
C ALA A 380 9.92 6.27 3.56
N ASN A 381 10.97 5.45 3.40
CA ASN A 381 12.28 5.92 2.95
C ASN A 381 12.27 6.51 1.54
N GLU A 382 11.58 5.88 0.62
CA GLU A 382 11.45 6.38 -0.75
C GLU A 382 10.71 7.73 -0.78
N VAL A 383 9.61 7.86 -0.01
CA VAL A 383 8.86 9.13 0.07
C VAL A 383 9.67 10.21 0.78
N LEU A 384 10.33 9.90 1.91
CA LEU A 384 11.21 10.84 2.60
C LEU A 384 12.37 11.30 1.72
N GLY A 385 12.96 10.40 0.94
CA GLY A 385 13.97 10.72 -0.06
C GLY A 385 13.47 11.72 -1.10
N LEU A 386 12.26 11.52 -1.61
CA LEU A 386 11.60 12.44 -2.55
C LEU A 386 11.36 13.82 -1.90
N LEU A 387 10.86 13.85 -0.65
CA LEU A 387 10.63 15.11 0.08
C LEU A 387 11.94 15.85 0.33
N ASN A 388 12.99 15.16 0.73
CA ASN A 388 14.33 15.73 0.92
C ASN A 388 14.85 16.36 -0.39
N GLN A 389 14.67 15.68 -1.51
CA GLN A 389 15.09 16.19 -2.81
C GLN A 389 14.23 17.38 -3.28
N THR A 390 12.92 17.30 -3.09
CA THR A 390 11.97 18.31 -3.61
C THR A 390 12.03 19.62 -2.82
N TYR A 391 12.12 19.52 -1.49
CA TYR A 391 12.03 20.67 -0.58
C TYR A 391 13.36 21.07 0.04
N GLY A 392 14.44 20.36 -0.26
CA GLY A 392 15.75 20.61 0.35
C GLY A 392 15.82 20.23 1.83
N GLU A 393 14.92 19.34 2.28
CA GLU A 393 14.88 18.86 3.65
C GLU A 393 15.98 17.82 3.92
N ARG A 394 16.13 17.44 5.19
CA ARG A 394 17.11 16.44 5.64
C ARG A 394 16.47 15.48 6.63
N PHE A 395 15.27 15.03 6.34
CA PHE A 395 14.62 14.01 7.16
C PHE A 395 15.47 12.74 7.18
N PRO A 396 15.77 12.19 8.37
CA PRO A 396 16.48 10.93 8.45
C PRO A 396 15.65 9.81 7.82
N LEU A 397 16.31 8.78 7.32
CA LEU A 397 15.65 7.59 6.80
C LEU A 397 15.50 6.55 7.92
N VAL A 398 14.49 5.71 7.79
CA VAL A 398 14.28 4.56 8.68
C VAL A 398 15.39 3.54 8.46
N ASP A 399 16.01 3.04 9.51
CA ASP A 399 16.98 1.95 9.41
C ASP A 399 16.25 0.63 9.11
N LEU A 400 16.43 0.13 7.90
CA LEU A 400 15.81 -1.11 7.43
C LEU A 400 16.48 -2.36 8.00
N GLY A 401 17.74 -2.28 8.42
CA GLY A 401 18.52 -3.43 8.86
C GLY A 401 17.86 -4.21 10.00
N PRO A 402 17.58 -3.59 11.16
CA PRO A 402 16.90 -4.24 12.26
C PRO A 402 15.49 -4.75 11.88
N ILE A 403 14.73 -3.97 11.09
CA ILE A 403 13.35 -4.34 10.72
C ILE A 403 13.34 -5.61 9.87
N VAL A 404 14.27 -5.74 8.92
CA VAL A 404 14.39 -6.95 8.08
C VAL A 404 14.89 -8.14 8.89
N GLN A 405 15.81 -7.92 9.85
CA GLN A 405 16.31 -8.99 10.70
C GLN A 405 15.23 -9.55 11.65
N ASP A 406 14.35 -8.68 12.14
CA ASP A 406 13.28 -9.05 13.06
C ASP A 406 12.01 -9.54 12.34
N ASP A 407 11.92 -9.36 11.01
CA ASP A 407 10.75 -9.80 10.26
C ASP A 407 10.68 -11.33 10.19
N PRO A 408 9.71 -11.97 10.85
CA PRO A 408 9.58 -13.41 10.82
C PRO A 408 9.32 -13.95 9.41
N ILE A 409 8.76 -13.15 8.50
CA ILE A 409 8.45 -13.53 7.12
C ILE A 409 9.74 -13.62 6.30
N ALA A 410 10.65 -12.67 6.47
CA ALA A 410 11.95 -12.66 5.78
C ALA A 410 12.81 -13.89 6.11
N LYS A 411 12.61 -14.48 7.30
CA LYS A 411 13.33 -15.69 7.73
C LYS A 411 12.90 -16.97 7.00
N TYR A 412 11.74 -16.96 6.35
CA TYR A 412 11.21 -18.12 5.61
C TYR A 412 11.50 -18.08 4.11
N ALA A 413 12.21 -17.07 3.62
CA ALA A 413 12.57 -17.02 2.21
C ALA A 413 13.36 -18.29 1.81
N PRO A 414 12.92 -19.07 0.81
CA PRO A 414 13.62 -20.27 0.42
C PRO A 414 14.97 -19.92 -0.20
N ALA A 415 16.05 -20.39 0.43
CA ALA A 415 17.42 -20.05 0.06
C ALA A 415 18.01 -20.90 -1.08
N ARG A 416 17.29 -21.92 -1.60
CA ARG A 416 17.84 -22.87 -2.56
C ARG A 416 16.90 -23.16 -3.73
N GLU A 417 17.52 -23.39 -4.90
CA GLU A 417 16.85 -23.96 -6.07
C GLU A 417 16.32 -25.38 -5.75
N PRO A 418 15.20 -25.80 -6.38
CA PRO A 418 14.67 -27.16 -6.22
C PRO A 418 15.71 -28.20 -6.65
N GLU A 419 15.95 -29.22 -5.82
CA GLU A 419 16.77 -30.36 -6.19
C GLU A 419 15.95 -31.34 -7.02
N ASP A 420 16.49 -31.80 -8.15
CA ASP A 420 15.82 -32.74 -9.06
C ASP A 420 15.38 -34.04 -8.38
N ALA A 421 16.10 -34.48 -7.35
CA ALA A 421 15.77 -35.69 -6.58
C ALA A 421 14.43 -35.59 -5.80
N ALA A 422 14.02 -34.41 -5.37
CA ALA A 422 12.74 -34.25 -4.67
C ALA A 422 11.54 -34.34 -5.62
N TYR A 423 11.76 -34.10 -6.91
CA TYR A 423 10.78 -34.14 -7.96
C TYR A 423 10.36 -35.54 -8.39
N GLU A 424 11.31 -36.46 -8.52
CA GLU A 424 11.03 -37.85 -8.93
C GLU A 424 10.04 -38.54 -7.98
N VAL A 425 10.06 -38.22 -6.69
CA VAL A 425 9.14 -38.81 -5.69
C VAL A 425 7.68 -38.35 -5.88
N LEU A 426 7.46 -37.24 -6.53
CA LEU A 426 6.13 -36.64 -6.73
C LEU A 426 5.54 -36.95 -8.12
N ARG A 427 6.34 -37.54 -9.02
CA ARG A 427 5.89 -37.92 -10.34
C ARG A 427 4.82 -38.99 -10.25
N PRO A 428 3.61 -38.78 -10.81
CA PRO A 428 2.63 -39.85 -10.89
C PRO A 428 3.24 -41.05 -11.64
N ALA A 429 3.07 -42.25 -11.11
CA ALA A 429 3.49 -43.44 -11.84
C ALA A 429 2.87 -43.38 -13.25
N PRO A 430 3.66 -43.69 -14.32
CA PRO A 430 3.12 -43.73 -15.67
C PRO A 430 1.94 -44.68 -15.66
N ARG A 431 0.78 -44.21 -16.11
CA ARG A 431 -0.41 -45.07 -16.29
C ARG A 431 0.02 -46.19 -17.20
N GLY A 432 0.15 -47.38 -16.64
CA GLY A 432 0.47 -48.57 -17.41
C GLY A 432 -0.51 -48.66 -18.58
N THR A 433 0.02 -48.66 -19.79
CA THR A 433 -0.74 -49.06 -20.97
C THR A 433 -1.12 -50.51 -20.76
N GLY A 434 -2.27 -50.74 -20.12
CA GLY A 434 -2.86 -52.05 -20.05
C GLY A 434 -3.06 -52.57 -21.47
N ARG A 435 -2.16 -53.45 -21.92
CA ARG A 435 -2.50 -54.35 -23.02
C ARG A 435 -3.65 -55.22 -22.53
N VAL A 436 -4.82 -55.00 -23.11
CA VAL A 436 -5.89 -55.98 -23.10
C VAL A 436 -5.47 -57.02 -24.11
N GLU A 437 -5.13 -58.23 -23.63
CA GLU A 437 -5.13 -59.43 -24.43
C GLU A 437 -6.57 -59.98 -24.50
#